data_0db262799836193f46b4c674836fe7ea
#
_entry.id   0db262799836193f46b4c674836fe7ea
#
_cell.length_a   1.000
_cell.length_b   1.000
_cell.length_c   1.000
_cell.angle_alpha   90.00
_cell.angle_beta   90.00
_cell.angle_gamma   90.00
#
_symmetry.space_group_name_H-M   'P 1'
#
loop_
_entity.id
_entity.type
_entity.pdbx_description
1 polymer ?
#
loop_
_entity_poly.entity_id
_entity_poly.type
_entity_poly.pdbx_seq_one_letter_code
_entity_poly.pdbx_strand_id
1 'polypeptide(L)'
;MDYKKTNAPQTTTVHDLVDMAEQTGNIYETVTIISKRANQISAEMKADLEKKLQEFATLNDNLEEISENREQIEISRYYEKLPKPTLIATEEYEEGKLAYRNVAKEKDDFSF
;
A
#
# COMPACT_ATOMS: atom_id res chain seq x y z
N MET A 1 0.37 -7.77 6.07
CA MET A 1 -0.23 -8.18 4.79
C MET A 1 0.65 -7.72 3.64
N ASP A 2 0.87 -8.59 2.68
CA ASP A 2 1.79 -8.30 1.57
C ASP A 2 1.08 -7.54 0.46
N TYR A 3 1.42 -6.28 0.30
CA TYR A 3 0.85 -5.41 -0.73
C TYR A 3 1.16 -5.89 -2.17
N LYS A 4 2.20 -6.72 -2.33
CA LYS A 4 2.58 -7.26 -3.65
C LYS A 4 1.60 -8.30 -4.18
N LYS A 5 0.82 -8.91 -3.30
CA LYS A 5 -0.19 -9.92 -3.64
C LYS A 5 -1.59 -9.32 -3.81
N THR A 6 -1.65 -8.06 -4.20
CA THR A 6 -2.90 -7.36 -4.36
C THR A 6 -3.66 -7.76 -5.62
N ASN A 7 -4.99 -7.70 -5.55
CA ASN A 7 -5.88 -7.81 -6.70
C ASN A 7 -6.34 -6.43 -7.20
N ALA A 8 -5.74 -5.37 -6.68
CA ALA A 8 -6.13 -4.01 -7.02
C ALA A 8 -5.91 -3.70 -8.50
N PRO A 9 -6.80 -2.89 -9.13
CA PRO A 9 -6.62 -2.47 -10.51
C PRO A 9 -5.49 -1.45 -10.63
N GLN A 10 -4.98 -1.29 -11.84
CA GLN A 10 -3.93 -0.31 -12.15
C GLN A 10 -4.47 1.12 -12.22
N THR A 11 -5.77 1.27 -12.45
CA THR A 11 -6.41 2.57 -12.62
C THR A 11 -7.54 2.74 -11.62
N THR A 12 -7.92 4.00 -11.36
CA THR A 12 -9.05 4.33 -10.51
C THR A 12 -10.34 3.79 -11.12
N THR A 13 -11.15 3.14 -10.31
CA THR A 13 -12.46 2.60 -10.71
C THR A 13 -13.55 3.24 -9.85
N VAL A 14 -14.79 3.08 -10.27
CA VAL A 14 -15.95 3.58 -9.51
C VAL A 14 -16.25 2.63 -8.36
N HIS A 15 -16.45 3.19 -7.16
CA HIS A 15 -16.79 2.44 -5.96
C HIS A 15 -18.13 2.87 -5.41
N ASP A 16 -18.84 1.93 -4.78
CA ASP A 16 -20.08 2.24 -4.08
C ASP A 16 -19.76 2.74 -2.68
N LEU A 17 -19.93 4.03 -2.45
CA LEU A 17 -19.60 4.67 -1.18
C LEU A 17 -20.48 4.17 -0.03
N VAL A 18 -21.72 3.80 -0.31
CA VAL A 18 -22.63 3.26 0.71
C VAL A 18 -22.10 1.91 1.22
N ASP A 19 -21.73 1.02 0.30
CA ASP A 19 -21.14 -0.27 0.66
C ASP A 19 -19.82 -0.11 1.43
N MET A 20 -18.97 0.83 1.00
CA MET A 20 -17.71 1.10 1.67
C MET A 20 -17.91 1.61 3.10
N ALA A 21 -18.96 2.39 3.33
CA ALA A 21 -19.27 2.95 4.65
C ALA A 21 -19.96 1.95 5.59
N GLU A 22 -20.44 0.81 5.11
CA GLU A 22 -21.16 -0.16 5.94
C GLU A 22 -20.36 -0.65 7.15
N GLN A 23 -19.09 -0.97 6.95
CA GLN A 23 -18.26 -1.52 8.03
C GLN A 23 -18.06 -0.54 9.18
N THR A 24 -17.95 0.74 8.88
CA THR A 24 -17.65 1.78 9.86
C THR A 24 -18.87 2.58 10.28
N GLY A 25 -19.89 2.62 9.43
CA GLY A 25 -21.05 3.49 9.59
C GLY A 25 -20.79 4.95 9.22
N ASN A 26 -19.59 5.28 8.72
CA ASN A 26 -19.20 6.64 8.39
C ASN A 26 -18.13 6.63 7.30
N ILE A 27 -18.45 7.22 6.13
CA ILE A 27 -17.52 7.25 4.99
C ILE A 27 -16.21 7.98 5.32
N TYR A 28 -16.24 8.98 6.16
CA TYR A 28 -15.02 9.71 6.56
C TYR A 28 -14.08 8.80 7.35
N GLU A 29 -14.62 7.97 8.21
CA GLU A 29 -13.84 6.96 8.94
C GLU A 29 -13.24 5.94 7.97
N THR A 30 -14.02 5.46 7.01
CA THR A 30 -13.55 4.55 5.96
C THR A 30 -12.38 5.15 5.19
N VAL A 31 -12.49 6.40 4.75
CA VAL A 31 -11.43 7.11 4.02
C VAL A 31 -10.18 7.26 4.88
N THR A 32 -10.33 7.55 6.17
CA THR A 32 -9.20 7.65 7.10
C THR A 32 -8.46 6.33 7.23
N ILE A 33 -9.17 5.21 7.36
CA ILE A 33 -8.59 3.86 7.44
C ILE A 33 -7.79 3.57 6.18
N ILE A 34 -8.39 3.78 5.02
CA ILE A 34 -7.75 3.54 3.72
C ILE A 34 -6.51 4.42 3.57
N SER A 35 -6.59 5.70 3.96
CA SER A 35 -5.47 6.64 3.85
C SER A 35 -4.29 6.23 4.72
N LYS A 36 -4.54 5.78 5.94
CA LYS A 36 -3.47 5.31 6.84
C LYS A 36 -2.79 4.07 6.27
N ARG A 37 -3.59 3.13 5.74
CA ARG A 37 -3.01 1.94 5.11
C ARG A 37 -2.21 2.30 3.86
N ALA A 38 -2.70 3.22 3.04
CA ALA A 38 -1.99 3.69 1.86
C ALA A 38 -0.62 4.29 2.22
N ASN A 39 -0.56 5.07 3.30
CA ASN A 39 0.71 5.62 3.79
C ASN A 39 1.68 4.53 4.25
N GLN A 40 1.18 3.49 4.93
CA GLN A 40 2.01 2.35 5.31
C GLN A 40 2.56 1.63 4.09
N ILE A 41 1.72 1.38 3.09
CA ILE A 41 2.13 0.70 1.85
C ILE A 41 3.18 1.53 1.12
N SER A 42 2.97 2.84 1.02
CA SER A 42 3.92 3.75 0.37
C SER A 42 5.30 3.70 1.05
N ALA A 43 5.33 3.71 2.38
CA ALA A 43 6.57 3.62 3.16
C ALA A 43 7.25 2.26 2.97
N GLU A 44 6.48 1.17 2.97
CA GLU A 44 7.00 -0.18 2.73
C GLU A 44 7.58 -0.33 1.32
N MET A 45 6.88 0.19 0.32
CA MET A 45 7.36 0.16 -1.08
C MET A 45 8.68 0.89 -1.21
N LYS A 46 8.79 2.06 -0.62
CA LYS A 46 10.02 2.86 -0.67
C LYS A 46 11.18 2.13 0.02
N ALA A 47 10.93 1.57 1.19
CA ALA A 47 11.94 0.83 1.94
C ALA A 47 12.39 -0.43 1.18
N ASP A 48 11.45 -1.17 0.60
CA ASP A 48 11.73 -2.37 -0.18
C ASP A 48 12.54 -2.04 -1.43
N LEU A 49 12.18 -0.97 -2.13
CA LEU A 49 12.90 -0.53 -3.32
C LEU A 49 14.35 -0.12 -2.98
N GLU A 50 14.52 0.69 -1.96
CA GLU A 50 15.85 1.12 -1.50
C GLU A 50 16.71 -0.07 -1.10
N LYS A 51 16.13 -1.04 -0.39
CA LYS A 51 16.84 -2.25 0.03
C LYS A 51 17.30 -3.07 -1.18
N LYS A 52 16.42 -3.24 -2.17
CA LYS A 52 16.75 -3.97 -3.40
C LYS A 52 17.87 -3.28 -4.18
N LEU A 53 17.82 -1.97 -4.29
CA LEU A 53 18.86 -1.22 -5.00
C LEU A 53 20.21 -1.29 -4.27
N GLN A 54 20.19 -1.25 -2.94
CA GLN A 54 21.42 -1.38 -2.14
C GLN A 54 22.00 -2.78 -2.23
N GLU A 55 21.19 -3.81 -2.15
CA GLU A 55 21.64 -5.20 -2.32
C GLU A 55 22.29 -5.40 -3.68
N PHE A 56 21.66 -4.85 -4.71
CA PHE A 56 22.19 -4.92 -6.06
C PHE A 56 23.54 -4.20 -6.17
N ALA A 57 23.64 -2.99 -5.63
CA ALA A 57 24.87 -2.21 -5.66
C ALA A 57 26.02 -2.93 -4.92
N THR A 58 25.71 -3.53 -3.78
CA THR A 58 26.70 -4.27 -2.98
C THR A 58 27.22 -5.50 -3.72
N LEU A 59 26.33 -6.26 -4.37
CA LEU A 59 26.70 -7.47 -5.11
C LEU A 59 27.48 -7.18 -6.37
N ASN A 60 27.30 -6.00 -6.98
CA ASN A 60 27.81 -5.68 -8.29
C ASN A 60 28.86 -4.57 -8.29
N ASP A 61 29.55 -4.34 -7.17
CA ASP A 61 30.64 -3.34 -7.07
C ASP A 61 31.72 -3.49 -8.13
N ASN A 62 31.88 -4.68 -8.69
CA ASN A 62 32.90 -5.01 -9.66
C ASN A 62 32.38 -5.21 -11.10
N LEU A 63 31.07 -4.95 -11.34
CA LEU A 63 30.49 -5.11 -12.66
C LEU A 63 30.53 -3.80 -13.47
N GLU A 64 30.47 -3.94 -14.79
CA GLU A 64 30.44 -2.80 -15.70
C GLU A 64 29.18 -1.97 -15.50
N GLU A 65 29.30 -0.63 -15.59
CA GLU A 65 28.21 0.32 -15.37
C GLU A 65 26.95 0.03 -16.20
N ILE A 66 27.10 -0.46 -17.41
CA ILE A 66 25.99 -0.75 -18.32
C ILE A 66 25.05 -1.82 -17.75
N SER A 67 25.62 -2.85 -17.16
CA SER A 67 24.83 -3.93 -16.53
C SER A 67 24.11 -3.45 -15.28
N GLU A 68 24.76 -2.63 -14.46
CA GLU A 68 24.17 -2.06 -13.26
C GLU A 68 22.95 -1.20 -13.58
N ASN A 69 23.08 -0.31 -14.58
CA ASN A 69 21.98 0.56 -14.96
C ASN A 69 20.77 -0.20 -15.47
N ARG A 70 20.97 -1.26 -16.24
CA ARG A 70 19.88 -2.07 -16.77
C ARG A 70 19.09 -2.75 -15.66
N GLU A 71 19.77 -3.37 -14.71
CA GLU A 71 19.11 -4.06 -13.60
C GLU A 71 18.43 -3.10 -12.63
N GLN A 72 19.03 -1.94 -12.38
CA GLN A 72 18.39 -0.89 -11.57
C GLN A 72 17.09 -0.41 -12.23
N ILE A 73 17.10 -0.22 -13.55
CA ILE A 73 15.91 0.16 -14.31
C ILE A 73 14.83 -0.92 -14.20
N GLU A 74 15.21 -2.20 -14.29
CA GLU A 74 14.25 -3.30 -14.16
C GLU A 74 13.63 -3.37 -12.78
N ILE A 75 14.41 -3.18 -11.72
CA ILE A 75 13.92 -3.14 -10.34
C ILE A 75 12.94 -1.98 -10.16
N SER A 76 13.31 -0.79 -10.62
CA SER A 76 12.45 0.40 -10.54
C SER A 76 11.15 0.19 -11.29
N ARG A 77 11.22 -0.37 -12.50
CA ARG A 77 10.02 -0.66 -13.30
C ARG A 77 9.08 -1.65 -12.63
N TYR A 78 9.61 -2.65 -11.95
CA TYR A 78 8.79 -3.61 -11.21
C TYR A 78 7.92 -2.89 -10.18
N TYR A 79 8.51 -1.99 -9.38
CA TYR A 79 7.76 -1.24 -8.37
C TYR A 79 6.82 -0.21 -8.99
N GLU A 80 7.22 0.40 -10.11
CA GLU A 80 6.37 1.36 -10.82
C GLU A 80 5.13 0.70 -11.43
N LYS A 81 5.21 -0.58 -11.80
CA LYS A 81 4.07 -1.33 -12.37
C LYS A 81 3.06 -1.78 -11.33
N LEU A 82 3.42 -1.76 -10.05
CA LEU A 82 2.47 -2.08 -8.99
C LEU A 82 1.36 -1.02 -8.95
N PRO A 83 0.13 -1.40 -8.58
CA PRO A 83 -0.93 -0.42 -8.39
C PRO A 83 -0.53 0.62 -7.36
N LYS A 84 -1.11 1.81 -7.44
CA LYS A 84 -0.82 2.89 -6.48
C LYS A 84 -1.22 2.46 -5.06
N PRO A 85 -0.50 2.91 -4.03
CA PRO A 85 -0.81 2.54 -2.65
C PRO A 85 -2.26 2.79 -2.25
N THR A 86 -2.87 3.88 -2.74
CA THR A 86 -4.28 4.18 -2.50
C THR A 86 -5.21 3.12 -3.07
N LEU A 87 -4.92 2.60 -4.26
CA LEU A 87 -5.72 1.56 -4.90
C LEU A 87 -5.56 0.22 -4.18
N ILE A 88 -4.35 -0.11 -3.75
CA ILE A 88 -4.08 -1.33 -2.99
C ILE A 88 -4.82 -1.29 -1.65
N ALA A 89 -4.73 -0.17 -0.93
CA ALA A 89 -5.39 -0.01 0.36
C ALA A 89 -6.92 -0.10 0.23
N THR A 90 -7.49 0.50 -0.82
CA THR A 90 -8.92 0.42 -1.08
C THR A 90 -9.35 -1.01 -1.32
N GLU A 91 -8.61 -1.77 -2.12
CA GLU A 91 -8.91 -3.18 -2.38
C GLU A 91 -8.81 -4.03 -1.12
N GLU A 92 -7.77 -3.83 -0.31
CA GLU A 92 -7.63 -4.53 0.97
C GLU A 92 -8.80 -4.24 1.90
N TYR A 93 -9.27 -2.99 1.94
CA TYR A 93 -10.43 -2.62 2.75
C TYR A 93 -11.70 -3.32 2.25
N GLU A 94 -11.97 -3.29 0.95
CA GLU A 94 -13.15 -3.91 0.35
C GLU A 94 -13.15 -5.44 0.53
N GLU A 95 -11.98 -6.07 0.53
CA GLU A 95 -11.84 -7.50 0.77
C GLU A 95 -11.94 -7.88 2.26
N GLY A 96 -12.09 -6.91 3.15
CA GLY A 96 -12.19 -7.14 4.58
C GLY A 96 -10.88 -7.58 5.24
N LYS A 97 -9.75 -7.24 4.64
CA LYS A 97 -8.43 -7.67 5.10
C LYS A 97 -7.76 -6.72 6.08
N LEU A 98 -8.32 -5.54 6.31
CA LEU A 98 -7.72 -4.55 7.20
C LEU A 98 -8.22 -4.69 8.63
N ALA A 99 -7.28 -4.71 9.58
CA ALA A 99 -7.58 -4.58 10.99
C ALA A 99 -7.44 -3.11 11.37
N TYR A 100 -8.45 -2.55 12.02
CA TYR A 100 -8.45 -1.15 12.45
C TYR A 100 -9.17 -0.99 13.78
N ARG A 101 -8.87 0.13 14.42
CA ARG A 101 -9.41 0.42 15.74
C ARG A 101 -9.74 1.92 15.81
N ASN A 102 -10.94 2.24 16.31
CA ASN A 102 -11.33 3.62 16.52
C ASN A 102 -11.38 3.90 18.04
N VAL A 103 -10.36 4.60 18.53
CA VAL A 103 -10.21 4.90 19.96
C VAL A 103 -11.34 5.78 20.47
N ALA A 104 -11.83 6.70 19.65
CA ALA A 104 -12.95 7.57 20.04
C ALA A 104 -14.23 6.77 20.27
N LYS A 105 -14.55 5.81 19.39
CA LYS A 105 -15.70 4.92 19.58
C LYS A 105 -15.55 4.03 20.79
N GLU A 106 -14.36 3.52 21.05
CA GLU A 106 -14.09 2.69 22.23
C GLU A 106 -14.30 3.46 23.53
N LYS A 107 -13.91 4.74 23.57
CA LYS A 107 -14.17 5.61 24.72
C LYS A 107 -15.65 5.82 24.94
N ASP A 108 -16.42 6.03 23.87
CA ASP A 108 -17.87 6.21 23.95
C ASP A 108 -18.56 4.96 24.48
N ASP A 109 -18.08 3.75 24.12
CA ASP A 109 -18.60 2.48 24.61
C ASP A 109 -18.38 2.30 26.13
N PHE A 110 -17.36 2.93 26.70
CA PHE A 110 -17.03 2.86 28.12
C PHE A 110 -17.51 4.07 28.94
N SER A 111 -18.03 5.10 28.31
CA SER A 111 -18.55 6.29 28.99
C SER A 111 -20.04 6.13 29.21
N PHE A 112 -20.41 5.94 30.44
CA PHE A 112 -21.83 5.82 30.85
C PHE A 112 -22.37 7.16 31.33
#